data_fe9e008cc3cec06af6780419c65982cb
#
_entry.id   fe9e008cc3cec06af6780419c65982cb
#
_cell.length_a   1.000
_cell.length_b   1.000
_cell.length_c   1.000
_cell.angle_alpha   90.00
_cell.angle_beta   90.00
_cell.angle_gamma   90.00
#
_symmetry.space_group_name_H-M   'P 1'
#
loop_
_entity.id
_entity.type
_entity.pdbx_description
1 polymer ?
#
loop_
_entity_poly.entity_id
_entity_poly.type
_entity_poly.pdbx_seq_one_letter_code
_entity_poly.pdbx_strand_id
1 'polypeptide(L)'
;GTSGQVLTSNGVGVAPTFQTAGGGSDSVPAFRAKLSASLSISDAAATKVAFATQYFSTGGTYSTTNYRWTPGTAGKYYIEATLIANTSDGYNGIFANGEMYLYKNGSELTILSKLKPYDNGLNEGQTDQETLTGAIIDIANTTDYYEIYVYIDTHTSTAGTDLETGGTTFQAFLIGGA
;
A
#
# COMPACT_ATOMS: atom_id res chain seq x y z
N GLY A 1 -37.81 -5.10 21.14
CA GLY A 1 -36.55 -5.44 20.44
C GLY A 1 -35.68 -6.34 21.30
N THR A 2 -34.72 -6.95 20.68
CA THR A 2 -33.66 -7.72 21.35
C THR A 2 -32.42 -6.86 21.55
N SER A 3 -31.48 -7.29 22.39
CA SER A 3 -30.22 -6.60 22.64
C SER A 3 -29.47 -6.37 21.31
N GLY A 4 -28.95 -5.14 21.08
CA GLY A 4 -28.24 -4.76 19.82
C GLY A 4 -29.15 -4.21 18.72
N GLN A 5 -30.46 -4.16 18.91
CA GLN A 5 -31.36 -3.50 17.98
C GLN A 5 -31.56 -2.02 18.32
N VAL A 6 -31.74 -1.21 17.27
CA VAL A 6 -32.11 0.22 17.37
C VAL A 6 -33.51 0.43 16.84
N LEU A 7 -34.24 1.39 17.42
CA LEU A 7 -35.54 1.79 16.91
C LEU A 7 -35.36 2.65 15.65
N THR A 8 -35.81 2.14 14.53
CA THR A 8 -35.62 2.78 13.21
C THR A 8 -36.95 3.32 12.69
N SER A 9 -36.95 4.55 12.21
CA SER A 9 -38.09 5.14 11.50
C SER A 9 -38.23 4.49 10.11
N ASN A 10 -39.44 4.06 9.77
CA ASN A 10 -39.76 3.49 8.46
C ASN A 10 -40.41 4.51 7.50
N GLY A 11 -40.36 5.80 7.85
CA GLY A 11 -40.93 6.87 7.03
C GLY A 11 -42.23 7.45 7.60
N VAL A 12 -42.76 8.45 6.91
CA VAL A 12 -43.98 9.16 7.32
C VAL A 12 -45.18 8.23 7.27
N GLY A 13 -45.91 8.14 8.41
CA GLY A 13 -47.12 7.31 8.50
C GLY A 13 -46.89 5.82 8.73
N VAL A 14 -45.64 5.39 8.86
CA VAL A 14 -45.28 3.98 9.15
C VAL A 14 -44.71 3.86 10.57
N ALA A 15 -45.22 2.89 11.32
CA ALA A 15 -44.72 2.66 12.69
C ALA A 15 -43.25 2.33 12.66
N PRO A 16 -42.43 2.88 13.60
CA PRO A 16 -41.03 2.52 13.74
C PRO A 16 -40.88 1.06 14.18
N THR A 17 -39.80 0.42 13.76
CA THR A 17 -39.50 -0.96 14.11
C THR A 17 -38.11 -1.09 14.73
N PHE A 18 -37.88 -2.11 15.55
CA PHE A 18 -36.57 -2.48 16.03
C PHE A 18 -35.83 -3.23 14.92
N GLN A 19 -34.71 -2.68 14.49
CA GLN A 19 -33.85 -3.28 13.46
C GLN A 19 -32.44 -3.45 14.01
N THR A 20 -31.69 -4.42 13.47
CA THR A 20 -30.27 -4.50 13.76
C THR A 20 -29.61 -3.17 13.41
N ALA A 21 -28.81 -2.63 14.31
CA ALA A 21 -28.08 -1.39 14.04
C ALA A 21 -27.33 -1.56 12.71
N GLY A 22 -27.74 -0.81 11.70
CA GLY A 22 -27.02 -0.79 10.43
C GLY A 22 -25.66 -0.13 10.64
N GLY A 23 -24.61 -0.84 10.40
CA GLY A 23 -23.25 -0.30 10.55
C GLY A 23 -22.54 -0.74 11.81
N GLY A 24 -22.61 -2.01 12.14
CA GLY A 24 -21.61 -2.61 13.02
C GLY A 24 -20.22 -2.51 12.40
N SER A 25 -19.33 -2.00 13.14
CA SER A 25 -17.93 -1.64 12.95
C SER A 25 -17.01 -2.61 12.16
N ASP A 26 -17.48 -3.77 11.76
CA ASP A 26 -16.63 -4.80 11.14
C ASP A 26 -16.58 -4.74 9.61
N SER A 27 -17.25 -3.77 8.98
CA SER A 27 -17.34 -3.67 7.52
C SER A 27 -16.69 -2.42 6.92
N VAL A 28 -15.92 -1.66 7.70
CA VAL A 28 -15.12 -0.57 7.13
C VAL A 28 -14.09 -1.19 6.19
N PRO A 29 -14.16 -0.90 4.87
CA PRO A 29 -13.19 -1.42 3.94
C PRO A 29 -11.78 -1.07 4.34
N ALA A 30 -10.96 -2.10 4.56
CA ALA A 30 -9.57 -1.96 4.93
C ALA A 30 -8.78 -3.21 4.54
N PHE A 31 -7.50 -3.05 4.26
CA PHE A 31 -6.59 -4.17 4.07
C PHE A 31 -5.18 -3.85 4.56
N ARG A 32 -4.42 -4.89 4.79
CA ARG A 32 -2.97 -4.82 4.97
C ARG A 32 -2.30 -6.07 4.40
N ALA A 33 -1.23 -5.85 3.65
CA ALA A 33 -0.40 -6.91 3.09
C ALA A 33 1.09 -6.61 3.32
N LYS A 34 1.93 -7.67 3.24
CA LYS A 34 3.39 -7.58 3.35
C LYS A 34 4.07 -8.53 2.39
N LEU A 35 5.39 -8.41 2.26
CA LEU A 35 6.21 -9.43 1.61
C LEU A 35 6.17 -10.75 2.41
N SER A 36 6.20 -11.87 1.70
CA SER A 36 6.39 -13.21 2.31
C SER A 36 7.86 -13.61 2.41
N ALA A 37 8.70 -13.07 1.53
CA ALA A 37 10.15 -13.24 1.46
C ALA A 37 10.76 -11.96 0.90
N SER A 38 12.07 -11.77 1.02
CA SER A 38 12.79 -10.70 0.34
C SER A 38 12.49 -10.72 -1.16
N LEU A 39 12.35 -9.55 -1.74
CA LEU A 39 12.06 -9.37 -3.16
C LEU A 39 13.21 -8.66 -3.84
N SER A 40 13.91 -9.37 -4.73
CA SER A 40 14.98 -8.77 -5.52
C SER A 40 14.43 -7.79 -6.55
N ILE A 41 15.03 -6.61 -6.59
CA ILE A 41 14.68 -5.51 -7.49
C ILE A 41 15.76 -5.40 -8.55
N SER A 42 15.35 -5.32 -9.81
CA SER A 42 16.27 -5.04 -10.91
C SER A 42 16.73 -3.59 -10.85
N ASP A 43 18.04 -3.38 -10.98
CA ASP A 43 18.63 -2.05 -11.01
C ASP A 43 18.05 -1.20 -12.15
N ALA A 44 17.79 0.07 -11.87
CA ALA A 44 17.25 1.06 -12.80
C ALA A 44 15.98 0.61 -13.57
N ALA A 45 15.15 -0.25 -12.97
CA ALA A 45 13.91 -0.75 -13.57
C ALA A 45 12.73 -0.70 -12.61
N ALA A 46 11.58 -0.19 -13.08
CA ALA A 46 10.36 -0.20 -12.29
C ALA A 46 9.88 -1.65 -12.08
N THR A 47 9.82 -2.07 -10.83
CA THR A 47 9.44 -3.42 -10.42
C THR A 47 8.17 -3.38 -9.57
N LYS A 48 7.20 -4.23 -9.89
CA LYS A 48 6.00 -4.39 -9.08
C LYS A 48 6.31 -5.10 -7.77
N VAL A 49 5.86 -4.53 -6.64
CA VAL A 49 6.12 -5.10 -5.33
C VAL A 49 5.15 -6.25 -5.03
N ALA A 50 5.69 -7.44 -4.81
CA ALA A 50 4.95 -8.68 -4.62
C ALA A 50 4.57 -8.90 -3.14
N PHE A 51 3.60 -8.16 -2.60
CA PHE A 51 3.10 -8.36 -1.24
C PHE A 51 2.28 -9.66 -1.16
N ALA A 52 2.95 -10.80 -1.06
CA ALA A 52 2.34 -12.13 -1.16
C ALA A 52 1.66 -12.62 0.13
N THR A 53 1.80 -11.90 1.25
CA THR A 53 1.12 -12.23 2.51
C THR A 53 0.10 -11.16 2.86
N GLN A 54 -1.17 -11.56 2.88
CA GLN A 54 -2.25 -10.73 3.39
C GLN A 54 -2.40 -10.93 4.90
N TYR A 55 -2.43 -9.84 5.67
CA TYR A 55 -2.82 -9.89 7.09
C TYR A 55 -4.33 -9.94 7.26
N PHE A 56 -5.01 -9.04 6.59
CA PHE A 56 -6.48 -8.98 6.53
C PHE A 56 -6.92 -8.22 5.28
N SER A 57 -8.18 -8.45 4.85
CA SER A 57 -8.90 -7.62 3.89
C SER A 57 -10.38 -7.68 4.25
N THR A 58 -10.98 -6.53 4.50
CA THR A 58 -12.39 -6.36 4.88
C THR A 58 -13.06 -5.40 3.91
N GLY A 59 -14.27 -5.70 3.45
CA GLY A 59 -15.03 -4.82 2.55
C GLY A 59 -14.35 -4.50 1.22
N GLY A 60 -13.37 -5.33 0.82
CA GLY A 60 -12.62 -5.26 -0.43
C GLY A 60 -11.85 -6.57 -0.63
N THR A 61 -11.12 -6.69 -1.73
CA THR A 61 -10.36 -7.89 -2.07
C THR A 61 -8.90 -7.55 -2.30
N TYR A 62 -7.99 -8.19 -1.59
CA TYR A 62 -6.58 -8.21 -1.89
C TYR A 62 -6.22 -9.49 -2.65
N SER A 63 -5.57 -9.37 -3.80
CA SER A 63 -5.09 -10.50 -4.59
C SER A 63 -3.60 -10.73 -4.35
N THR A 64 -3.26 -11.82 -3.67
CA THR A 64 -1.87 -12.27 -3.45
C THR A 64 -1.22 -12.87 -4.71
N THR A 65 -2.01 -13.10 -5.77
CA THR A 65 -1.50 -13.53 -7.08
C THR A 65 -1.15 -12.35 -7.97
N ASN A 66 -2.02 -11.32 -7.95
CA ASN A 66 -1.84 -10.12 -8.75
C ASN A 66 -1.20 -8.96 -7.97
N TYR A 67 -0.97 -9.13 -6.64
CA TYR A 67 -0.38 -8.13 -5.75
C TYR A 67 -1.08 -6.78 -5.84
N ARG A 68 -2.43 -6.79 -5.78
CA ARG A 68 -3.26 -5.61 -5.90
C ARG A 68 -4.46 -5.66 -4.97
N TRP A 69 -4.90 -4.48 -4.57
CA TRP A 69 -6.09 -4.31 -3.76
C TRP A 69 -7.20 -3.64 -4.55
N THR A 70 -8.43 -4.19 -4.44
CA THR A 70 -9.66 -3.65 -5.04
C THR A 70 -10.63 -3.33 -3.91
N PRO A 71 -11.04 -2.05 -3.73
CA PRO A 71 -12.06 -1.69 -2.74
C PRO A 71 -13.42 -2.29 -3.11
N GLY A 72 -14.15 -2.79 -2.11
CA GLY A 72 -15.51 -3.31 -2.31
C GLY A 72 -16.60 -2.24 -2.20
N THR A 73 -16.23 -1.02 -1.79
CA THR A 73 -17.14 0.12 -1.61
C THR A 73 -16.50 1.36 -2.23
N ALA A 74 -17.29 2.15 -2.94
CA ALA A 74 -16.82 3.44 -3.46
C ALA A 74 -16.63 4.43 -2.31
N GLY A 75 -15.56 5.23 -2.35
CA GLY A 75 -15.29 6.19 -1.29
C GLY A 75 -13.89 6.79 -1.34
N LYS A 76 -13.58 7.58 -0.32
CA LYS A 76 -12.26 8.16 -0.09
C LYS A 76 -11.43 7.21 0.76
N TYR A 77 -10.26 6.85 0.29
CA TYR A 77 -9.36 5.92 0.96
C TYR A 77 -8.04 6.58 1.30
N TYR A 78 -7.58 6.34 2.52
CA TYR A 78 -6.18 6.54 2.88
C TYR A 78 -5.42 5.31 2.41
N ILE A 79 -4.40 5.52 1.59
CA ILE A 79 -3.58 4.47 0.98
C ILE A 79 -2.14 4.76 1.33
N GLU A 80 -1.44 3.79 1.90
CA GLU A 80 -0.06 3.93 2.39
C GLU A 80 0.76 2.70 2.02
N ALA A 81 2.03 2.95 1.70
CA ALA A 81 3.03 1.90 1.58
C ALA A 81 4.33 2.30 2.26
N THR A 82 5.02 1.30 2.79
CA THR A 82 6.40 1.40 3.29
C THR A 82 7.23 0.31 2.64
N LEU A 83 8.36 0.67 2.08
CA LEU A 83 9.34 -0.24 1.51
C LEU A 83 10.67 -0.05 2.23
N ILE A 84 11.28 -1.15 2.68
CA ILE A 84 12.65 -1.16 3.22
C ILE A 84 13.52 -1.83 2.16
N ALA A 85 14.40 -1.05 1.56
CA ALA A 85 15.33 -1.49 0.53
C ALA A 85 16.72 -1.66 1.13
N ASN A 86 17.40 -2.75 0.77
CA ASN A 86 18.75 -3.06 1.20
C ASN A 86 19.60 -3.43 -0.01
N THR A 87 20.83 -2.96 -0.05
CA THR A 87 21.80 -3.35 -1.06
C THR A 87 22.75 -4.40 -0.51
N SER A 88 23.00 -5.47 -1.27
CA SER A 88 23.75 -6.62 -0.80
C SER A 88 25.29 -6.49 -0.91
N ASP A 89 25.80 -5.47 -1.58
CA ASP A 89 27.21 -5.39 -2.00
C ASP A 89 28.06 -4.35 -1.26
N GLY A 90 27.65 -3.90 -0.08
CA GLY A 90 28.43 -2.96 0.72
C GLY A 90 28.75 -1.68 -0.07
N TYR A 91 30.02 -1.29 -0.14
CA TYR A 91 30.45 -0.03 -0.80
C TYR A 91 30.06 0.14 -2.27
N ASN A 92 29.71 -0.93 -2.96
CA ASN A 92 29.32 -0.88 -4.37
C ASN A 92 27.80 -0.75 -4.60
N GLY A 93 27.01 -1.00 -3.56
CA GLY A 93 25.55 -1.02 -3.62
C GLY A 93 24.87 0.29 -3.18
N ILE A 94 25.53 1.42 -3.34
CA ILE A 94 25.02 2.71 -2.87
C ILE A 94 23.84 3.16 -3.71
N PHE A 95 22.75 3.55 -3.05
CA PHE A 95 21.57 4.11 -3.71
C PHE A 95 21.90 5.42 -4.41
N ALA A 96 21.65 5.50 -5.72
CA ALA A 96 21.73 6.72 -6.51
C ALA A 96 20.38 7.43 -6.60
N ASN A 97 19.30 6.65 -6.73
CA ASN A 97 17.92 7.13 -6.76
C ASN A 97 16.97 6.03 -6.31
N GLY A 98 15.84 6.41 -5.71
CA GLY A 98 14.77 5.50 -5.37
C GLY A 98 13.42 6.19 -5.46
N GLU A 99 12.45 5.53 -6.07
CA GLU A 99 11.09 6.05 -6.19
C GLU A 99 10.08 4.95 -5.91
N MET A 100 9.08 5.26 -5.10
CA MET A 100 7.94 4.40 -4.85
C MET A 100 6.68 5.00 -5.49
N TYR A 101 6.02 4.22 -6.31
CA TYR A 101 4.85 4.63 -7.07
C TYR A 101 3.59 3.92 -6.61
N LEU A 102 2.50 4.66 -6.55
CA LEU A 102 1.16 4.11 -6.52
C LEU A 102 0.59 4.06 -7.94
N TYR A 103 0.16 2.88 -8.35
CA TYR A 103 -0.56 2.66 -9.60
C TYR A 103 -2.05 2.46 -9.31
N LYS A 104 -2.88 3.02 -10.17
CA LYS A 104 -4.33 2.81 -10.20
C LYS A 104 -4.72 2.29 -11.57
N ASN A 105 -5.40 1.14 -11.61
CA ASN A 105 -5.87 0.53 -12.86
C ASN A 105 -4.76 0.27 -13.88
N GLY A 106 -3.56 -0.09 -13.41
CA GLY A 106 -2.40 -0.39 -14.24
C GLY A 106 -1.63 0.82 -14.77
N SER A 107 -1.99 2.04 -14.35
CA SER A 107 -1.29 3.27 -14.70
C SER A 107 -0.76 3.97 -13.45
N GLU A 108 0.38 4.63 -13.56
CA GLU A 108 0.91 5.45 -12.47
C GLU A 108 -0.10 6.54 -12.09
N LEU A 109 -0.48 6.56 -10.82
CA LEU A 109 -1.31 7.60 -10.24
C LEU A 109 -0.43 8.72 -9.66
N THR A 110 0.58 8.34 -8.89
CA THR A 110 1.47 9.29 -8.24
C THR A 110 2.74 8.62 -7.74
N ILE A 111 3.76 9.42 -7.49
CA ILE A 111 4.93 9.02 -6.72
C ILE A 111 4.62 9.25 -5.24
N LEU A 112 4.66 8.18 -4.44
CA LEU A 112 4.43 8.25 -2.99
C LEU A 112 5.68 8.71 -2.24
N SER A 113 6.86 8.30 -2.69
CA SER A 113 8.13 8.62 -2.04
C SER A 113 9.26 8.69 -3.04
N LYS A 114 10.19 9.60 -2.80
CA LYS A 114 11.45 9.70 -3.54
C LYS A 114 12.62 9.70 -2.58
N LEU A 115 13.61 8.92 -2.90
CA LEU A 115 14.91 8.89 -2.25
C LEU A 115 15.93 9.41 -3.23
N LYS A 116 16.69 10.41 -2.84
CA LYS A 116 17.87 10.88 -3.57
C LYS A 116 18.97 11.12 -2.55
N PRO A 117 19.78 10.11 -2.24
CA PRO A 117 20.88 10.25 -1.31
C PRO A 117 21.84 11.37 -1.72
N TYR A 118 22.44 12.02 -0.75
CA TYR A 118 23.44 13.05 -1.00
C TYR A 118 24.73 12.37 -1.49
N ASP A 119 25.08 12.60 -2.74
CA ASP A 119 26.35 12.18 -3.31
C ASP A 119 27.36 13.33 -3.10
N ASN A 120 28.33 13.11 -2.19
CA ASN A 120 29.44 14.02 -1.97
C ASN A 120 30.69 13.66 -2.83
N GLY A 121 30.53 12.69 -3.74
CA GLY A 121 31.61 12.20 -4.58
C GLY A 121 32.67 11.35 -3.87
N LEU A 122 32.48 11.08 -2.56
CA LEU A 122 33.46 10.37 -1.73
C LEU A 122 32.97 8.99 -1.30
N ASN A 123 31.73 8.60 -1.62
CA ASN A 123 31.08 7.35 -1.16
C ASN A 123 31.07 7.17 0.35
N GLU A 124 31.29 8.26 1.13
CA GLU A 124 31.31 8.24 2.58
C GLU A 124 29.94 8.68 3.13
N GLY A 125 29.39 7.90 4.08
CA GLY A 125 28.13 8.21 4.78
C GLY A 125 26.86 7.81 4.02
N GLN A 126 26.97 7.03 2.97
CA GLN A 126 25.81 6.45 2.30
C GLN A 126 25.40 5.14 2.99
N THR A 127 24.11 4.92 3.08
CA THR A 127 23.55 3.74 3.74
C THR A 127 23.28 2.66 2.70
N ASP A 128 23.50 1.42 3.12
CA ASP A 128 23.13 0.21 2.39
C ASP A 128 21.67 -0.21 2.65
N GLN A 129 20.98 0.55 3.51
CA GLN A 129 19.53 0.36 3.77
C GLN A 129 18.81 1.70 3.75
N GLU A 130 17.69 1.73 3.04
CA GLU A 130 16.84 2.90 2.92
C GLU A 130 15.36 2.56 3.07
N THR A 131 14.58 3.52 3.55
CA THR A 131 13.14 3.37 3.74
C THR A 131 12.39 4.40 2.90
N LEU A 132 11.55 3.90 1.98
CA LEU A 132 10.58 4.72 1.26
C LEU A 132 9.21 4.56 1.93
N THR A 133 8.65 5.64 2.42
CA THR A 133 7.31 5.67 3.01
C THR A 133 6.51 6.81 2.42
N GLY A 134 5.25 6.53 2.08
CA GLY A 134 4.36 7.57 1.59
C GLY A 134 2.90 7.15 1.60
N ALA A 135 2.05 8.16 1.64
CA ALA A 135 0.60 7.98 1.69
C ALA A 135 -0.12 9.05 0.87
N ILE A 136 -1.33 8.71 0.44
CA ILE A 136 -2.25 9.60 -0.26
C ILE A 136 -3.69 9.33 0.16
N ILE A 137 -4.56 10.30 -0.06
CA ILE A 137 -6.01 10.10 -0.08
C ILE A 137 -6.47 10.11 -1.52
N ASP A 138 -7.13 9.04 -1.96
CA ASP A 138 -7.72 8.95 -3.29
C ASP A 138 -9.19 8.53 -3.24
N ILE A 139 -9.94 8.89 -4.29
CA ILE A 139 -11.34 8.50 -4.47
C ILE A 139 -11.37 7.25 -5.34
N ALA A 140 -11.89 6.15 -4.80
CA ALA A 140 -11.97 4.88 -5.48
C ALA A 140 -13.42 4.46 -5.77
N ASN A 141 -13.61 3.80 -6.90
CA ASN A 141 -14.79 3.02 -7.23
C ASN A 141 -14.57 1.54 -6.93
N THR A 142 -15.63 0.75 -6.91
CA THR A 142 -15.59 -0.69 -6.61
C THR A 142 -14.84 -1.52 -7.65
N THR A 143 -14.54 -0.97 -8.83
CA THR A 143 -13.80 -1.61 -9.92
C THR A 143 -12.34 -1.16 -10.00
N ASP A 144 -11.97 -0.11 -9.26
CA ASP A 144 -10.61 0.37 -9.23
C ASP A 144 -9.71 -0.64 -8.48
N TYR A 145 -8.45 -0.71 -8.87
CA TYR A 145 -7.45 -1.46 -8.12
C TYR A 145 -6.14 -0.67 -7.98
N TYR A 146 -5.42 -0.96 -6.91
CA TYR A 146 -4.19 -0.28 -6.54
C TYR A 146 -3.04 -1.26 -6.41
N GLU A 147 -1.87 -0.83 -6.85
CA GLU A 147 -0.63 -1.59 -6.89
C GLU A 147 0.53 -0.68 -6.50
N ILE A 148 1.56 -1.25 -5.91
CA ILE A 148 2.81 -0.54 -5.60
C ILE A 148 3.90 -1.03 -6.55
N TYR A 149 4.61 -0.05 -7.13
CA TYR A 149 5.83 -0.26 -7.88
C TYR A 149 6.98 0.47 -7.21
N VAL A 150 8.18 -0.01 -7.42
CA VAL A 150 9.40 0.59 -6.94
C VAL A 150 10.41 0.67 -8.07
N TYR A 151 11.12 1.76 -8.14
CA TYR A 151 12.30 1.95 -8.96
C TYR A 151 13.47 2.23 -8.03
N ILE A 152 14.56 1.52 -8.20
CA ILE A 152 15.80 1.74 -7.47
C ILE A 152 16.93 1.73 -8.49
N ASP A 153 17.78 2.75 -8.40
CA ASP A 153 18.99 2.90 -9.18
C ASP A 153 20.17 2.95 -8.20
N THR A 154 21.16 2.13 -8.43
CA THR A 154 22.38 2.07 -7.64
C THR A 154 23.57 2.58 -8.47
N HIS A 155 24.61 3.07 -7.80
CA HIS A 155 25.77 3.61 -8.51
C HIS A 155 26.51 2.57 -9.38
N THR A 156 26.28 1.28 -9.10
CA THR A 156 26.85 0.19 -9.90
C THR A 156 25.74 -0.76 -10.31
N SER A 157 25.57 -0.94 -11.61
CA SER A 157 24.53 -1.82 -12.19
C SER A 157 24.62 -3.31 -11.80
N THR A 158 25.63 -3.69 -11.04
CA THR A 158 25.86 -5.06 -10.54
C THR A 158 25.42 -5.25 -9.10
N ALA A 159 25.07 -4.18 -8.38
CA ALA A 159 24.59 -4.28 -7.02
C ALA A 159 23.16 -4.85 -7.00
N GLY A 160 22.97 -5.94 -6.30
CA GLY A 160 21.64 -6.45 -6.02
C GLY A 160 20.94 -5.58 -4.99
N THR A 161 19.70 -5.24 -5.22
CA THR A 161 18.82 -4.58 -4.24
C THR A 161 17.69 -5.50 -3.89
N ASP A 162 17.45 -5.69 -2.60
CA ASP A 162 16.33 -6.47 -2.10
C ASP A 162 15.39 -5.60 -1.25
N LEU A 163 14.10 -5.79 -1.40
CA LEU A 163 13.13 -5.30 -0.42
C LEU A 163 13.02 -6.30 0.73
N GLU A 164 13.15 -5.82 1.96
CA GLU A 164 13.10 -6.66 3.16
C GLU A 164 11.66 -6.92 3.63
N THR A 165 11.46 -8.09 4.27
CA THR A 165 10.16 -8.49 4.83
C THR A 165 9.79 -7.73 6.11
N GLY A 166 10.78 -7.23 6.84
CA GLY A 166 10.68 -6.67 8.18
C GLY A 166 10.15 -5.24 8.24
N GLY A 167 9.11 -4.91 7.55
CA GLY A 167 8.54 -3.54 7.55
C GLY A 167 8.00 -3.11 6.20
N THR A 168 8.27 -3.88 5.16
CA THR A 168 7.71 -3.64 3.82
C THR A 168 6.24 -4.04 3.80
N THR A 169 5.36 -3.03 3.73
CA THR A 169 3.91 -3.18 3.85
C THR A 169 3.15 -2.30 2.87
N PHE A 170 1.93 -2.74 2.54
CA PHE A 170 0.96 -1.99 1.77
C PHE A 170 -0.41 -2.09 2.46
N GLN A 171 -1.06 -0.97 2.67
CA GLN A 171 -2.33 -0.90 3.38
C GLN A 171 -3.22 0.23 2.90
N ALA A 172 -4.54 0.06 3.09
CA ALA A 172 -5.50 1.13 2.90
C ALA A 172 -6.73 0.93 3.79
N PHE A 173 -7.45 2.03 4.04
CA PHE A 173 -8.75 1.99 4.73
C PHE A 173 -9.64 3.15 4.27
N LEU A 174 -10.95 2.90 4.31
CA LEU A 174 -11.97 3.89 3.98
C LEU A 174 -12.00 5.00 5.05
N ILE A 175 -11.95 6.25 4.61
CA ILE A 175 -12.07 7.42 5.50
C ILE A 175 -13.42 8.16 5.33
N GLY A 176 -14.17 7.87 4.27
CA GLY A 176 -15.48 8.48 4.02
C GLY A 176 -16.09 8.10 2.68
N GLY A 177 -17.36 8.41 2.50
CA GLY A 177 -18.03 8.25 1.22
C GLY A 177 -17.42 9.12 0.11
N ALA A 178 -17.68 8.75 -1.15
CA ALA A 178 -17.28 9.53 -2.32
C ALA A 178 -18.06 10.83 -2.41
#